data_1a5d7aaa6630b75c74bdc3cbfc0c6e7e
#
_entry.id   1a5d7aaa6630b75c74bdc3cbfc0c6e7e
#
_cell.length_a   1.000
_cell.length_b   1.000
_cell.length_c   1.000
_cell.angle_alpha   90.00
_cell.angle_beta   90.00
_cell.angle_gamma   90.00
#
_symmetry.space_group_name_H-M   'P 1'
#
loop_
_entity.id
_entity.type
_entity.pdbx_description
1 polymer ?
#
loop_
_entity_poly.entity_id
_entity_poly.type
_entity_poly.pdbx_seq_one_letter_code
_entity_poly.pdbx_strand_id
1 'polypeptide(L)'
;KPYRILIARHGKIVSEWNFRTDPLEKAKQASASKSTFSCMLGVAIEEGVIGSENDRVTDYYPELMDVERGQGPKEDRLAFPENEGITFRQLIGNTSGYMKPGEAPGKVFNYQTFGMNILTHSIASAYRLYTTSDPERGAGFGTLTNWKIRNPIEGSWSWEYENFDLHPDARTEVFGFFTGYQMTPRDMARCGWLWLNRGNWNGTQVVPSKWIEHATIVSTEILENEPEDKHVYGLGFWCNDQGRIWPDLPRDSYAASGAGNQHIWVCPSLDLIVVQSPG
;
A
#
# COMPACT_ATOMS: atom_id res chain seq x y z
N LYS A 1 -1.83 -13.37 -24.28
CA LYS A 1 -2.64 -12.85 -23.17
C LYS A 1 -2.96 -11.39 -23.45
N PRO A 2 -4.12 -10.85 -23.03
CA PRO A 2 -4.40 -9.42 -23.09
C PRO A 2 -3.37 -8.63 -22.28
N TYR A 3 -3.04 -7.42 -22.72
CA TYR A 3 -2.18 -6.52 -21.95
C TYR A 3 -2.41 -5.05 -22.37
N ARG A 4 -2.08 -4.16 -21.46
CA ARG A 4 -2.10 -2.71 -21.65
C ARG A 4 -0.79 -2.14 -21.14
N ILE A 5 -0.18 -1.28 -21.93
CA ILE A 5 1.03 -0.55 -21.55
C ILE A 5 0.78 0.93 -21.81
N LEU A 6 1.09 1.76 -20.81
CA LEU A 6 1.06 3.20 -20.95
C LEU A 6 2.40 3.75 -20.49
N ILE A 7 2.96 4.65 -21.31
CA ILE A 7 4.19 5.37 -20.98
C ILE A 7 3.87 6.85 -20.91
N ALA A 8 4.21 7.48 -19.79
CA ALA A 8 4.14 8.93 -19.63
C ALA A 8 5.53 9.50 -19.34
N ARG A 9 5.84 10.64 -19.96
CA ARG A 9 7.10 11.36 -19.79
C ARG A 9 6.87 12.85 -19.91
N HIS A 10 7.53 13.66 -19.08
CA HIS A 10 7.39 15.11 -19.06
C HIS A 10 5.92 15.56 -18.98
N GLY A 11 5.13 14.90 -18.13
CA GLY A 11 3.71 15.18 -17.92
C GLY A 11 2.78 14.82 -19.07
N LYS A 12 3.25 14.08 -20.08
CA LYS A 12 2.47 13.70 -21.26
C LYS A 12 2.47 12.19 -21.46
N ILE A 13 1.33 11.62 -21.81
CA ILE A 13 1.27 10.25 -22.32
C ILE A 13 1.96 10.25 -23.69
N VAL A 14 3.09 9.54 -23.78
CA VAL A 14 3.87 9.45 -25.03
C VAL A 14 3.56 8.19 -25.80
N SER A 15 3.00 7.17 -25.14
CA SER A 15 2.57 5.95 -25.80
C SER A 15 1.52 5.20 -24.99
N GLU A 16 0.56 4.59 -25.65
CA GLU A 16 -0.49 3.77 -25.06
C GLU A 16 -0.81 2.61 -26.01
N TRP A 17 -0.64 1.37 -25.54
CA TRP A 17 -0.96 0.16 -26.28
C TRP A 17 -1.97 -0.70 -25.53
N ASN A 18 -2.97 -1.17 -26.27
CA ASN A 18 -3.98 -2.07 -25.77
C ASN A 18 -4.10 -3.25 -26.72
N PHE A 19 -3.80 -4.44 -26.23
CA PHE A 19 -3.87 -5.66 -27.01
C PHE A 19 -4.96 -6.59 -26.47
N ARG A 20 -6.00 -6.82 -27.27
CA ARG A 20 -7.15 -7.68 -26.94
C ARG A 20 -7.87 -7.30 -25.64
N THR A 21 -7.93 -6.02 -25.32
CA THR A 21 -8.60 -5.49 -24.13
C THR A 21 -9.05 -4.06 -24.36
N ASP A 22 -10.08 -3.64 -23.64
CA ASP A 22 -10.56 -2.25 -23.67
C ASP A 22 -9.62 -1.37 -22.81
N PRO A 23 -9.11 -0.23 -23.31
CA PRO A 23 -8.31 0.71 -22.55
C PRO A 23 -9.04 1.31 -21.34
N LEU A 24 -10.37 1.33 -21.36
CA LEU A 24 -11.21 1.88 -20.29
C LEU A 24 -11.63 0.81 -19.26
N GLU A 25 -11.36 -0.46 -19.53
CA GLU A 25 -11.65 -1.52 -18.59
C GLU A 25 -10.74 -1.40 -17.34
N LYS A 26 -11.35 -1.54 -16.18
CA LYS A 26 -10.62 -1.51 -14.91
C LYS A 26 -10.12 -2.89 -14.56
N ALA A 27 -8.86 -3.01 -14.21
CA ALA A 27 -8.27 -4.25 -13.73
C ALA A 27 -7.94 -4.19 -12.24
N LYS A 28 -8.09 -5.33 -11.57
CA LYS A 28 -7.73 -5.50 -10.15
C LYS A 28 -6.25 -5.20 -9.94
N GLN A 29 -5.94 -4.34 -8.99
CA GLN A 29 -4.57 -3.91 -8.73
C GLN A 29 -3.80 -4.85 -7.80
N ALA A 30 -4.50 -5.70 -7.08
CA ALA A 30 -3.87 -6.60 -6.12
C ALA A 30 -2.87 -5.84 -5.22
N SER A 31 -1.67 -6.37 -5.04
CA SER A 31 -0.65 -5.79 -4.16
C SER A 31 -0.11 -4.42 -4.61
N ALA A 32 -0.35 -3.96 -5.84
CA ALA A 32 -0.01 -2.60 -6.22
C ALA A 32 -0.78 -1.55 -5.39
N SER A 33 -1.90 -1.94 -4.79
CA SER A 33 -2.67 -1.13 -3.84
C SER A 33 -1.86 -0.70 -2.61
N LYS A 34 -0.87 -1.50 -2.18
CA LYS A 34 -0.06 -1.22 -0.98
C LYS A 34 0.65 0.14 -1.04
N SER A 35 1.07 0.56 -2.23
CA SER A 35 1.69 1.89 -2.41
C SER A 35 0.73 3.04 -2.14
N THR A 36 -0.56 2.87 -2.46
CA THR A 36 -1.59 3.87 -2.08
C THR A 36 -1.90 3.81 -0.59
N PHE A 37 -1.84 2.63 0.04
CA PHE A 37 -1.99 2.50 1.51
C PHE A 37 -0.86 3.24 2.23
N SER A 38 0.36 3.14 1.72
CA SER A 38 1.49 3.94 2.17
C SER A 38 1.21 5.45 2.09
N CYS A 39 0.71 5.91 0.95
CA CYS A 39 0.35 7.31 0.77
C CYS A 39 -0.70 7.77 1.80
N MET A 40 -1.70 6.93 2.10
CA MET A 40 -2.71 7.24 3.11
C MET A 40 -2.14 7.30 4.52
N LEU A 41 -1.16 6.46 4.85
CA LEU A 41 -0.45 6.56 6.13
C LEU A 41 0.30 7.89 6.23
N GLY A 42 1.00 8.29 5.17
CA GLY A 42 1.68 9.60 5.12
C GLY A 42 0.71 10.79 5.30
N VAL A 43 -0.48 10.73 4.68
CA VAL A 43 -1.53 11.74 4.85
C VAL A 43 -2.05 11.75 6.30
N ALA A 44 -2.30 10.57 6.89
CA ALA A 44 -2.80 10.48 8.26
C ALA A 44 -1.81 11.04 9.30
N ILE A 45 -0.51 10.85 9.05
CA ILE A 45 0.56 11.43 9.89
C ILE A 45 0.63 12.95 9.73
N GLU A 46 0.59 13.46 8.50
CA GLU A 46 0.62 14.91 8.24
C GLU A 46 -0.58 15.65 8.84
N GLU A 47 -1.75 15.01 8.84
CA GLU A 47 -2.96 15.55 9.46
C GLU A 47 -2.99 15.40 11.00
N GLY A 48 -1.99 14.75 11.58
CA GLY A 48 -1.89 14.51 13.03
C GLY A 48 -2.94 13.53 13.56
N VAL A 49 -3.56 12.74 12.69
CA VAL A 49 -4.51 11.67 13.06
C VAL A 49 -3.75 10.46 13.61
N ILE A 50 -2.57 10.19 13.04
CA ILE A 50 -1.56 9.26 13.56
C ILE A 50 -0.35 10.11 13.92
N GLY A 51 0.23 9.90 15.12
CA GLY A 51 1.33 10.75 15.61
C GLY A 51 2.61 10.56 14.80
N SER A 52 2.96 9.33 14.46
CA SER A 52 4.12 8.98 13.64
C SER A 52 4.02 7.56 13.08
N GLU A 53 4.86 7.23 12.10
CA GLU A 53 5.00 5.86 11.59
C GLU A 53 5.51 4.87 12.64
N ASN A 54 6.11 5.35 13.72
CA ASN A 54 6.64 4.55 14.82
C ASN A 54 5.63 4.37 15.96
N ASP A 55 4.43 4.94 15.87
CA ASP A 55 3.38 4.71 16.84
C ASP A 55 2.96 3.23 16.79
N ARG A 56 2.60 2.71 17.96
CA ARG A 56 2.07 1.34 18.05
C ARG A 56 0.69 1.28 17.41
N VAL A 57 0.49 0.27 16.60
CA VAL A 57 -0.80 0.06 15.94
C VAL A 57 -1.92 -0.23 16.93
N THR A 58 -1.60 -0.91 18.04
CA THR A 58 -2.55 -1.19 19.13
C THR A 58 -3.14 0.05 19.80
N ASP A 59 -2.46 1.20 19.73
CA ASP A 59 -2.99 2.45 20.27
C ASP A 59 -4.17 2.98 19.44
N TYR A 60 -4.33 2.51 18.20
CA TYR A 60 -5.39 2.90 17.24
C TYR A 60 -6.33 1.74 16.90
N TYR A 61 -5.84 0.52 16.93
CA TYR A 61 -6.59 -0.70 16.58
C TYR A 61 -6.16 -1.87 17.47
N PRO A 62 -6.59 -1.91 18.74
CA PRO A 62 -6.22 -2.95 19.70
C PRO A 62 -6.71 -4.34 19.28
N GLU A 63 -7.74 -4.43 18.46
CA GLU A 63 -8.35 -5.68 17.97
C GLU A 63 -7.37 -6.54 17.15
N LEU A 64 -6.25 -5.98 16.71
CA LEU A 64 -5.19 -6.80 16.10
C LEU A 64 -4.70 -7.91 17.05
N MET A 65 -4.87 -7.75 18.36
CA MET A 65 -4.51 -8.73 19.38
C MET A 65 -5.61 -9.77 19.65
N ASP A 66 -6.83 -9.58 19.14
CA ASP A 66 -7.98 -10.45 19.41
C ASP A 66 -8.03 -11.71 18.54
N VAL A 67 -6.85 -12.24 18.19
CA VAL A 67 -6.74 -13.42 17.33
C VAL A 67 -6.17 -14.57 18.16
N GLU A 68 -7.05 -15.37 18.72
CA GLU A 68 -6.66 -16.57 19.49
C GLU A 68 -6.24 -17.73 18.59
N ARG A 69 -5.62 -18.75 19.20
CA ARG A 69 -5.27 -19.98 18.50
C ARG A 69 -6.50 -20.61 17.84
N GLY A 70 -6.37 -20.96 16.55
CA GLY A 70 -7.45 -21.54 15.74
C GLY A 70 -8.46 -20.55 15.19
N GLN A 71 -8.31 -19.25 15.49
CA GLN A 71 -9.17 -18.20 14.92
C GLN A 71 -8.53 -17.49 13.73
N GLY A 72 -7.23 -17.69 13.51
CA GLY A 72 -6.51 -17.12 12.37
C GLY A 72 -6.77 -17.86 11.07
N PRO A 73 -6.20 -17.38 9.95
CA PRO A 73 -6.39 -17.96 8.63
C PRO A 73 -5.77 -19.36 8.48
N LYS A 74 -4.92 -19.75 9.44
CA LYS A 74 -4.33 -21.09 9.59
C LYS A 74 -4.17 -21.37 11.08
N GLU A 75 -4.05 -22.65 11.46
CA GLU A 75 -4.01 -23.10 12.86
C GLU A 75 -2.90 -22.44 13.69
N ASP A 76 -1.73 -22.19 13.08
CA ASP A 76 -0.58 -21.55 13.71
C ASP A 76 -0.54 -20.02 13.61
N ARG A 77 -1.57 -19.42 12.98
CA ARG A 77 -1.69 -17.97 12.77
C ARG A 77 -2.57 -17.36 13.85
N LEU A 78 -1.95 -16.73 14.82
CA LEU A 78 -2.61 -16.04 15.94
C LEU A 78 -1.83 -14.76 16.28
N ALA A 79 -2.41 -13.90 17.09
CA ALA A 79 -1.69 -12.77 17.64
C ALA A 79 -0.75 -13.27 18.75
N PHE A 80 0.54 -13.03 18.61
CA PHE A 80 1.53 -13.32 19.61
C PHE A 80 1.75 -12.10 20.53
N PRO A 81 2.14 -12.27 21.79
CA PRO A 81 2.36 -11.15 22.72
C PRO A 81 3.27 -10.06 22.17
N GLU A 82 4.32 -10.43 21.45
CA GLU A 82 5.24 -9.48 20.81
C GLU A 82 4.59 -8.63 19.72
N ASN A 83 3.44 -9.04 19.18
CA ASN A 83 2.69 -8.26 18.18
C ASN A 83 2.05 -6.98 18.75
N GLU A 84 1.91 -6.87 20.08
CA GLU A 84 1.43 -5.66 20.75
C GLU A 84 2.30 -4.44 20.44
N GLY A 85 3.60 -4.66 20.22
CA GLY A 85 4.57 -3.61 19.92
C GLY A 85 4.71 -3.24 18.44
N ILE A 86 3.91 -3.83 17.56
CA ILE A 86 3.99 -3.55 16.11
C ILE A 86 3.70 -2.08 15.82
N THR A 87 4.53 -1.46 14.98
CA THR A 87 4.36 -0.08 14.52
C THR A 87 3.77 -0.03 13.10
N PHE A 88 3.22 1.13 12.71
CA PHE A 88 2.76 1.38 11.34
C PHE A 88 3.88 1.18 10.32
N ARG A 89 5.09 1.64 10.65
CA ARG A 89 6.28 1.46 9.82
C ARG A 89 6.55 -0.03 9.53
N GLN A 90 6.49 -0.87 10.54
CA GLN A 90 6.72 -2.31 10.40
C GLN A 90 5.62 -3.01 9.59
N LEU A 91 4.37 -2.57 9.69
CA LEU A 91 3.29 -3.09 8.86
C LEU A 91 3.51 -2.77 7.38
N ILE A 92 3.69 -1.49 7.04
CA ILE A 92 3.83 -1.07 5.64
C ILE A 92 5.15 -1.52 5.02
N GLY A 93 6.22 -1.65 5.84
CA GLY A 93 7.54 -2.17 5.46
C GLY A 93 7.59 -3.70 5.33
N ASN A 94 6.52 -4.41 5.71
CA ASN A 94 6.48 -5.89 5.75
C ASN A 94 7.54 -6.51 6.67
N THR A 95 7.84 -5.84 7.78
CA THR A 95 8.76 -6.31 8.82
C THR A 95 8.06 -6.56 10.17
N SER A 96 6.73 -6.59 10.17
CA SER A 96 5.95 -6.65 11.42
C SER A 96 6.01 -8.01 12.14
N GLY A 97 6.29 -9.10 11.43
CA GLY A 97 6.17 -10.45 12.01
C GLY A 97 4.75 -10.82 12.47
N TYR A 98 3.73 -10.04 12.08
CA TYR A 98 2.35 -10.23 12.54
C TYR A 98 1.84 -11.63 12.21
N MET A 99 1.33 -12.32 13.23
CA MET A 99 0.88 -13.71 13.18
C MET A 99 1.93 -14.70 12.68
N LYS A 100 3.22 -14.42 12.86
CA LYS A 100 4.31 -15.32 12.45
C LYS A 100 5.15 -15.72 13.66
N PRO A 101 5.08 -16.99 14.08
CA PRO A 101 5.85 -17.45 15.21
C PRO A 101 7.36 -17.32 14.95
N GLY A 102 8.08 -16.73 15.91
CA GLY A 102 9.53 -16.56 15.85
C GLY A 102 10.02 -15.38 15.02
N GLU A 103 9.13 -14.59 14.41
CA GLU A 103 9.47 -13.35 13.71
C GLU A 103 9.18 -12.14 14.61
N ALA A 104 10.18 -11.65 15.31
CA ALA A 104 10.03 -10.44 16.13
C ALA A 104 9.81 -9.19 15.24
N PRO A 105 8.95 -8.23 15.67
CA PRO A 105 8.72 -7.00 14.94
C PRO A 105 10.02 -6.26 14.61
N GLY A 106 10.14 -5.83 13.35
CA GLY A 106 11.30 -5.09 12.83
C GLY A 106 12.53 -5.94 12.49
N LYS A 107 12.48 -7.27 12.58
CA LYS A 107 13.66 -8.13 12.43
C LYS A 107 13.71 -8.93 11.14
N VAL A 108 12.57 -9.27 10.55
CA VAL A 108 12.51 -10.12 9.35
C VAL A 108 11.65 -9.44 8.29
N PHE A 109 12.20 -9.26 7.10
CA PHE A 109 11.42 -8.85 5.93
C PHE A 109 10.67 -10.07 5.39
N ASN A 110 9.36 -10.05 5.53
CA ASN A 110 8.49 -11.11 5.04
C ASN A 110 7.25 -10.51 4.39
N TYR A 111 7.28 -10.43 3.05
CA TYR A 111 6.20 -9.85 2.27
C TYR A 111 4.88 -10.60 2.49
N GLN A 112 3.86 -9.88 2.95
CA GLN A 112 2.57 -10.48 3.32
C GLN A 112 1.39 -9.53 3.10
N THR A 113 0.17 -10.08 3.17
CA THR A 113 -1.08 -9.33 3.00
C THR A 113 -1.77 -9.04 4.34
N PHE A 114 -1.65 -9.91 5.35
CA PHE A 114 -2.36 -9.74 6.63
C PHE A 114 -2.01 -8.44 7.35
N GLY A 115 -0.74 -8.06 7.35
CA GLY A 115 -0.32 -6.76 7.87
C GLY A 115 -0.94 -5.57 7.16
N MET A 116 -1.32 -5.73 5.88
CA MET A 116 -1.99 -4.68 5.12
C MET A 116 -3.47 -4.54 5.53
N ASN A 117 -4.14 -5.63 5.88
CA ASN A 117 -5.49 -5.55 6.45
C ASN A 117 -5.46 -4.73 7.75
N ILE A 118 -4.54 -5.09 8.64
CA ILE A 118 -4.36 -4.35 9.91
C ILE A 118 -4.05 -2.88 9.65
N LEU A 119 -3.16 -2.56 8.72
CA LEU A 119 -2.83 -1.19 8.37
C LEU A 119 -4.07 -0.39 7.91
N THR A 120 -4.86 -0.94 6.99
CA THR A 120 -6.04 -0.24 6.47
C THR A 120 -7.12 -0.06 7.53
N HIS A 121 -7.35 -1.07 8.38
CA HIS A 121 -8.27 -0.99 9.51
C HIS A 121 -7.81 0.04 10.54
N SER A 122 -6.52 0.03 10.89
CA SER A 122 -5.96 0.97 11.87
C SER A 122 -6.04 2.42 11.41
N ILE A 123 -5.79 2.69 10.13
CA ILE A 123 -5.96 4.03 9.57
C ILE A 123 -7.43 4.45 9.61
N ALA A 124 -8.36 3.58 9.18
CA ALA A 124 -9.79 3.89 9.24
C ALA A 124 -10.26 4.14 10.68
N SER A 125 -9.78 3.35 11.64
CA SER A 125 -10.07 3.51 13.08
C SER A 125 -9.53 4.84 13.61
N ALA A 126 -8.30 5.22 13.25
CA ALA A 126 -7.70 6.50 13.64
C ALA A 126 -8.54 7.70 13.16
N TYR A 127 -9.12 7.61 11.97
CA TYR A 127 -10.08 8.61 11.45
C TYR A 127 -11.48 8.48 12.05
N ARG A 128 -11.72 7.55 12.97
CA ARG A 128 -13.02 7.26 13.59
C ARG A 128 -14.13 6.90 12.58
N LEU A 129 -13.72 6.27 11.49
CA LEU A 129 -14.64 5.79 10.45
C LEU A 129 -15.14 4.38 10.76
N TYR A 130 -14.38 3.62 11.55
CA TYR A 130 -14.70 2.28 11.99
C TYR A 130 -14.60 2.15 13.51
N THR A 131 -15.54 1.40 14.09
CA THR A 131 -15.46 0.90 15.46
C THR A 131 -16.00 -0.52 15.50
N THR A 132 -15.41 -1.38 16.33
CA THR A 132 -15.90 -2.75 16.55
C THR A 132 -17.30 -2.82 17.13
N SER A 133 -17.78 -1.73 17.77
CA SER A 133 -19.14 -1.62 18.31
C SER A 133 -20.19 -1.27 17.27
N ASP A 134 -19.78 -0.80 16.09
CA ASP A 134 -20.67 -0.44 14.99
C ASP A 134 -19.96 -0.66 13.65
N PRO A 135 -19.77 -1.92 13.24
CA PRO A 135 -19.05 -2.27 12.01
C PRO A 135 -19.79 -1.85 10.73
N GLU A 136 -21.09 -1.63 10.79
CA GLU A 136 -21.91 -1.18 9.65
C GLU A 136 -21.83 0.33 9.43
N ARG A 137 -21.15 1.06 10.29
CA ARG A 137 -21.05 2.50 10.21
C ARG A 137 -20.18 2.98 9.07
N GLY A 138 -20.63 2.86 7.88
CA GLY A 138 -20.41 3.74 6.78
C GLY A 138 -19.06 3.59 6.04
N ALA A 139 -18.24 4.59 6.13
CA ALA A 139 -17.10 4.79 5.27
C ALA A 139 -15.88 3.98 5.73
N GLY A 140 -15.49 2.98 4.96
CA GLY A 140 -14.26 2.25 5.19
C GLY A 140 -13.03 3.00 4.64
N PHE A 141 -11.88 2.34 4.68
CA PHE A 141 -10.60 2.85 4.16
C PHE A 141 -10.69 3.27 2.68
N GLY A 142 -11.49 2.57 1.87
CA GLY A 142 -11.72 2.89 0.47
C GLY A 142 -12.31 4.28 0.29
N THR A 143 -13.36 4.61 1.04
CA THR A 143 -14.00 5.93 1.00
C THR A 143 -13.03 7.02 1.44
N LEU A 144 -12.26 6.77 2.51
CA LEU A 144 -11.22 7.69 2.99
C LEU A 144 -10.19 7.99 1.88
N THR A 145 -9.70 6.95 1.22
CA THR A 145 -8.73 7.09 0.13
C THR A 145 -9.34 7.83 -1.07
N ASN A 146 -10.64 7.64 -1.34
CA ASN A 146 -11.35 8.41 -2.36
C ASN A 146 -11.31 9.92 -2.04
N TRP A 147 -11.58 10.30 -0.81
CA TRP A 147 -11.60 11.70 -0.40
C TRP A 147 -10.21 12.34 -0.43
N LYS A 148 -9.22 11.62 0.08
CA LYS A 148 -7.88 12.16 0.31
C LYS A 148 -6.95 12.09 -0.91
N ILE A 149 -7.12 11.07 -1.77
CA ILE A 149 -6.21 10.84 -2.89
C ILE A 149 -6.95 10.82 -4.22
N ARG A 150 -7.94 9.91 -4.41
CA ARG A 150 -8.57 9.71 -5.71
C ARG A 150 -9.19 10.98 -6.30
N ASN A 151 -10.05 11.62 -5.53
CA ASN A 151 -10.77 12.80 -6.01
C ASN A 151 -9.83 13.99 -6.28
N PRO A 152 -8.86 14.31 -5.41
CA PRO A 152 -7.86 15.34 -5.69
C PRO A 152 -7.06 15.12 -6.98
N ILE A 153 -6.75 13.88 -7.36
CA ILE A 153 -6.00 13.58 -8.59
C ILE A 153 -6.93 13.21 -9.77
N GLU A 154 -8.22 13.49 -9.65
CA GLU A 154 -9.20 13.21 -10.69
C GLU A 154 -9.23 11.73 -11.13
N GLY A 155 -8.95 10.83 -10.21
CA GLY A 155 -8.98 9.38 -10.43
C GLY A 155 -10.41 8.85 -10.54
N SER A 156 -10.56 7.76 -11.27
CA SER A 156 -11.86 7.14 -11.54
C SER A 156 -11.98 5.70 -11.09
N TRP A 157 -10.99 5.19 -10.32
CA TRP A 157 -11.01 3.80 -9.87
C TRP A 157 -12.21 3.46 -9.01
N SER A 158 -12.59 2.20 -9.02
CA SER A 158 -13.61 1.62 -8.16
C SER A 158 -12.97 0.66 -7.17
N TRP A 159 -13.63 0.40 -6.07
CA TRP A 159 -13.23 -0.59 -5.09
C TRP A 159 -13.78 -1.95 -5.50
N GLU A 160 -12.97 -2.99 -5.31
CA GLU A 160 -13.41 -4.37 -5.48
C GLU A 160 -14.16 -4.86 -4.25
N TYR A 161 -13.64 -4.50 -3.11
CA TYR A 161 -14.22 -4.66 -1.79
C TYR A 161 -13.61 -3.60 -0.87
N GLU A 162 -14.38 -3.20 0.12
CA GLU A 162 -13.91 -2.33 1.19
C GLU A 162 -13.72 -3.16 2.46
N ASN A 163 -12.91 -2.65 3.38
CA ASN A 163 -12.83 -3.19 4.72
C ASN A 163 -14.23 -3.24 5.31
N PHE A 164 -14.51 -4.21 6.11
CA PHE A 164 -15.71 -4.32 6.93
C PHE A 164 -17.00 -4.72 6.21
N ASP A 165 -17.07 -4.60 4.88
CA ASP A 165 -18.29 -4.93 4.14
C ASP A 165 -18.51 -6.44 3.94
N LEU A 166 -17.47 -7.24 4.10
CA LEU A 166 -17.51 -8.67 3.75
C LEU A 166 -17.83 -9.60 4.92
N HIS A 167 -17.73 -9.11 6.14
CA HIS A 167 -17.87 -9.91 7.33
C HIS A 167 -18.74 -9.22 8.38
N PRO A 168 -19.86 -9.83 8.79
CA PRO A 168 -20.70 -9.29 9.86
C PRO A 168 -20.07 -9.42 11.25
N ASP A 169 -19.01 -10.21 11.39
CA ASP A 169 -18.28 -10.43 12.64
C ASP A 169 -16.97 -9.64 12.61
N ALA A 170 -16.82 -8.69 13.52
CA ALA A 170 -15.64 -7.83 13.63
C ALA A 170 -14.32 -8.60 13.73
N ARG A 171 -14.33 -9.79 14.33
CA ARG A 171 -13.12 -10.64 14.45
C ARG A 171 -12.69 -11.23 13.12
N THR A 172 -13.63 -11.59 12.24
CA THR A 172 -13.29 -12.10 10.92
C THR A 172 -12.79 -11.02 9.99
N GLU A 173 -13.10 -9.77 10.24
CA GLU A 173 -12.61 -8.63 9.45
C GLU A 173 -11.11 -8.42 9.57
N VAL A 174 -10.50 -8.77 10.70
CA VAL A 174 -9.04 -8.80 10.85
C VAL A 174 -8.38 -9.69 9.78
N PHE A 175 -9.07 -10.72 9.30
CA PHE A 175 -8.63 -11.67 8.28
C PHE A 175 -9.33 -11.52 6.96
N GLY A 176 -10.28 -10.61 6.86
CA GLY A 176 -10.99 -10.33 5.63
C GLY A 176 -10.04 -9.99 4.49
N PHE A 177 -10.59 -9.83 3.32
CA PHE A 177 -9.81 -9.37 2.18
C PHE A 177 -9.34 -7.94 2.46
N PHE A 178 -8.06 -7.66 2.23
CA PHE A 178 -7.59 -6.28 2.30
C PHE A 178 -8.29 -5.45 1.23
N THR A 179 -8.52 -4.20 1.52
CA THR A 179 -9.11 -3.24 0.60
C THR A 179 -8.40 -3.29 -0.74
N GLY A 180 -9.14 -3.57 -1.81
CA GLY A 180 -8.61 -3.67 -3.16
C GLY A 180 -9.32 -2.72 -4.10
N TYR A 181 -8.62 -2.23 -5.11
CA TYR A 181 -9.24 -1.39 -6.12
C TYR A 181 -8.94 -1.84 -7.55
N GLN A 182 -9.81 -1.40 -8.44
CA GLN A 182 -9.73 -1.66 -9.87
C GLN A 182 -9.47 -0.34 -10.58
N MET A 183 -8.43 -0.31 -11.40
CA MET A 183 -7.97 0.88 -12.11
C MET A 183 -7.89 0.66 -13.61
N THR A 184 -8.11 1.73 -14.36
CA THR A 184 -7.66 1.82 -15.74
C THR A 184 -6.14 2.09 -15.78
N PRO A 185 -5.44 1.82 -16.91
CA PRO A 185 -4.05 2.23 -17.06
C PRO A 185 -3.81 3.73 -16.83
N ARG A 186 -4.78 4.56 -17.17
CA ARG A 186 -4.69 6.01 -16.96
C ARG A 186 -4.82 6.39 -15.49
N ASP A 187 -5.63 5.69 -14.68
CA ASP A 187 -5.66 5.89 -13.23
C ASP A 187 -4.34 5.46 -12.59
N MET A 188 -3.76 4.35 -13.06
CA MET A 188 -2.44 3.91 -12.61
C MET A 188 -1.36 4.96 -12.94
N ALA A 189 -1.42 5.55 -14.13
CA ALA A 189 -0.51 6.63 -14.53
C ALA A 189 -0.70 7.90 -13.70
N ARG A 190 -1.95 8.24 -13.27
CA ARG A 190 -2.19 9.35 -12.32
C ARG A 190 -1.50 9.09 -10.97
N CYS A 191 -1.58 7.87 -10.45
CA CYS A 191 -0.85 7.51 -9.23
C CYS A 191 0.66 7.65 -9.44
N GLY A 192 1.21 7.12 -10.54
CA GLY A 192 2.60 7.26 -10.88
C GLY A 192 3.05 8.72 -11.02
N TRP A 193 2.21 9.57 -11.63
CA TRP A 193 2.46 11.00 -11.77
C TRP A 193 2.45 11.74 -10.43
N LEU A 194 1.51 11.40 -9.55
CA LEU A 194 1.47 11.92 -8.19
C LEU A 194 2.77 11.59 -7.44
N TRP A 195 3.23 10.35 -7.53
CA TRP A 195 4.46 9.92 -6.85
C TRP A 195 5.71 10.56 -7.46
N LEU A 196 5.80 10.64 -8.80
CA LEU A 196 6.90 11.30 -9.50
C LEU A 196 7.04 12.77 -9.09
N ASN A 197 5.92 13.45 -8.87
CA ASN A 197 5.87 14.84 -8.41
C ASN A 197 5.86 14.96 -6.88
N ARG A 198 6.36 13.95 -6.16
CA ARG A 198 6.49 13.97 -4.70
C ARG A 198 5.17 14.32 -4.00
N GLY A 199 4.08 13.74 -4.48
CA GLY A 199 2.75 13.94 -3.91
C GLY A 199 2.05 15.24 -4.30
N ASN A 200 2.62 16.06 -5.16
CA ASN A 200 1.98 17.26 -5.68
C ASN A 200 1.14 16.97 -6.93
N TRP A 201 -0.07 17.48 -6.96
CA TRP A 201 -0.98 17.41 -8.10
C TRP A 201 -1.46 18.82 -8.46
N ASN A 202 -1.02 19.32 -9.61
CA ASN A 202 -1.42 20.65 -10.13
C ASN A 202 -1.29 21.78 -9.08
N GLY A 203 -0.22 21.78 -8.29
CA GLY A 203 0.03 22.79 -7.25
C GLY A 203 -0.56 22.45 -5.87
N THR A 204 -1.37 21.40 -5.76
CA THR A 204 -1.93 20.93 -4.48
C THR A 204 -1.09 19.76 -3.94
N GLN A 205 -0.62 19.86 -2.70
CA GLN A 205 0.07 18.75 -2.04
C GLN A 205 -0.96 17.75 -1.53
N VAL A 206 -1.12 16.64 -2.25
CA VAL A 206 -2.08 15.57 -1.93
C VAL A 206 -1.48 14.54 -0.97
N VAL A 207 -0.21 14.21 -1.16
CA VAL A 207 0.56 13.34 -0.26
C VAL A 207 1.82 14.09 0.17
N PRO A 208 2.22 14.08 1.44
CA PRO A 208 3.41 14.81 1.89
C PRO A 208 4.67 14.45 1.10
N SER A 209 5.42 15.45 0.62
CA SER A 209 6.61 15.18 -0.20
C SER A 209 7.66 14.37 0.54
N LYS A 210 7.88 14.69 1.82
CA LYS A 210 8.81 13.97 2.69
C LYS A 210 8.42 12.49 2.86
N TRP A 211 7.12 12.20 2.86
CA TRP A 211 6.64 10.83 2.93
C TRP A 211 7.01 10.05 1.66
N ILE A 212 6.75 10.60 0.48
CA ILE A 212 7.12 9.95 -0.79
C ILE A 212 8.63 9.69 -0.84
N GLU A 213 9.45 10.69 -0.52
CA GLU A 213 10.92 10.54 -0.49
C GLU A 213 11.37 9.43 0.47
N HIS A 214 10.74 9.34 1.64
CA HIS A 214 11.04 8.35 2.64
C HIS A 214 10.53 6.95 2.27
N ALA A 215 9.33 6.85 1.71
CA ALA A 215 8.68 5.57 1.40
C ALA A 215 9.28 4.85 0.17
N THR A 216 9.97 5.59 -0.71
CA THR A 216 10.50 5.08 -1.98
C THR A 216 11.99 4.71 -1.94
N ILE A 217 12.56 4.60 -0.76
CA ILE A 217 13.89 4.05 -0.51
C ILE A 217 13.77 2.79 0.38
N VAL A 218 14.75 1.90 0.33
CA VAL A 218 14.74 0.68 1.15
C VAL A 218 14.69 1.04 2.63
N SER A 219 13.79 0.38 3.37
CA SER A 219 13.60 0.68 4.79
C SER A 219 14.82 0.30 5.64
N THR A 220 15.05 1.07 6.70
CA THR A 220 16.19 0.90 7.60
C THR A 220 16.19 -0.49 8.23
N GLU A 221 15.02 -1.03 8.61
CA GLU A 221 14.91 -2.36 9.19
C GLU A 221 15.39 -3.46 8.25
N ILE A 222 15.14 -3.32 6.94
CA ILE A 222 15.61 -4.26 5.93
C ILE A 222 17.13 -4.11 5.75
N LEU A 223 17.63 -2.88 5.67
CA LEU A 223 19.08 -2.63 5.53
C LEU A 223 19.88 -3.17 6.71
N GLU A 224 19.33 -3.11 7.92
CA GLU A 224 20.04 -3.53 9.14
C GLU A 224 19.93 -5.02 9.46
N ASN A 225 18.84 -5.68 9.06
CA ASN A 225 18.54 -7.03 9.52
C ASN A 225 18.53 -8.10 8.42
N GLU A 226 18.52 -7.70 7.15
CA GLU A 226 18.42 -8.62 6.03
C GLU A 226 19.67 -8.60 5.14
N PRO A 227 19.96 -9.71 4.44
CA PRO A 227 21.05 -9.75 3.46
C PRO A 227 20.76 -8.84 2.27
N GLU A 228 21.83 -8.42 1.58
CA GLU A 228 21.77 -7.41 0.51
C GLU A 228 20.82 -7.74 -0.66
N ASP A 229 20.60 -9.01 -0.96
CA ASP A 229 19.68 -9.45 -2.00
C ASP A 229 18.22 -9.17 -1.67
N LYS A 230 17.90 -8.92 -0.39
CA LYS A 230 16.60 -8.48 0.08
C LYS A 230 16.46 -6.96 0.23
N HIS A 231 17.48 -6.17 -0.08
CA HIS A 231 17.43 -4.70 -0.02
C HIS A 231 16.64 -4.15 -1.22
N VAL A 232 15.33 -4.40 -1.25
CA VAL A 232 14.45 -4.15 -2.40
C VAL A 232 13.13 -3.48 -2.06
N TYR A 233 12.84 -3.23 -0.75
CA TYR A 233 11.52 -2.77 -0.34
C TYR A 233 11.60 -1.61 0.65
N GLY A 234 10.79 -0.59 0.40
CA GLY A 234 10.60 0.55 1.28
C GLY A 234 9.29 0.47 2.05
N LEU A 235 8.62 1.58 2.21
CA LEU A 235 7.33 1.63 2.90
C LEU A 235 6.18 1.51 1.87
N GLY A 236 5.91 0.29 1.41
CA GLY A 236 4.86 0.00 0.44
C GLY A 236 5.29 0.08 -1.03
N PHE A 237 6.57 0.26 -1.31
CA PHE A 237 7.14 0.34 -2.66
C PHE A 237 8.29 -0.64 -2.84
N TRP A 238 8.43 -1.16 -4.05
CA TRP A 238 9.64 -1.83 -4.51
C TRP A 238 10.65 -0.77 -4.92
N CYS A 239 11.85 -0.80 -4.34
CA CYS A 239 12.84 0.28 -4.44
C CYS A 239 14.14 -0.19 -5.06
N ASN A 240 14.76 0.66 -5.89
CA ASN A 240 16.00 0.36 -6.58
C ASN A 240 17.21 1.14 -6.06
N ASP A 241 17.09 1.91 -4.98
CA ASP A 241 18.17 2.75 -4.44
C ASP A 241 19.43 1.93 -4.10
N GLN A 242 19.27 0.66 -3.69
CA GLN A 242 20.37 -0.28 -3.48
C GLN A 242 20.77 -1.03 -4.77
N GLY A 243 20.00 -0.89 -5.85
CA GLY A 243 20.26 -1.51 -7.16
C GLY A 243 20.14 -3.01 -7.20
N ARG A 244 19.36 -3.58 -6.31
CA ARG A 244 19.22 -5.04 -6.21
C ARG A 244 18.09 -5.58 -7.06
N ILE A 245 17.02 -4.80 -7.24
CA ILE A 245 15.86 -5.26 -7.99
C ILE A 245 16.00 -5.03 -9.51
N TRP A 246 16.59 -3.91 -9.92
CA TRP A 246 16.84 -3.56 -11.33
C TRP A 246 18.24 -2.98 -11.49
N PRO A 247 19.29 -3.83 -11.56
CA PRO A 247 20.70 -3.38 -11.52
C PRO A 247 21.08 -2.39 -12.63
N ASP A 248 20.46 -2.54 -13.81
CA ASP A 248 20.76 -1.74 -15.00
C ASP A 248 19.90 -0.46 -15.11
N LEU A 249 18.97 -0.23 -14.18
CA LEU A 249 18.10 0.93 -14.18
C LEU A 249 18.58 2.00 -13.16
N PRO A 250 18.15 3.27 -13.34
CA PRO A 250 18.49 4.33 -12.40
C PRO A 250 18.15 3.98 -10.94
N ARG A 251 19.00 4.41 -10.04
CA ARG A 251 18.88 4.10 -8.60
C ARG A 251 17.68 4.76 -7.91
N ASP A 252 17.17 5.83 -8.47
CA ASP A 252 15.98 6.52 -8.00
C ASP A 252 14.67 5.90 -8.51
N SER A 253 14.75 4.75 -9.20
CA SER A 253 13.56 4.02 -9.69
C SER A 253 12.86 3.29 -8.54
N TYR A 254 11.54 3.31 -8.57
CA TYR A 254 10.71 2.53 -7.66
C TYR A 254 9.39 2.12 -8.33
N ALA A 255 8.67 1.17 -7.74
CA ALA A 255 7.43 0.69 -8.33
C ALA A 255 6.40 0.22 -7.30
N ALA A 256 5.13 0.36 -7.66
CA ALA A 256 4.04 -0.47 -7.16
C ALA A 256 3.91 -1.72 -8.03
N SER A 257 3.77 -2.90 -7.41
CA SER A 257 3.67 -4.16 -8.12
C SER A 257 2.58 -5.05 -7.54
N GLY A 258 1.77 -5.64 -8.40
CA GLY A 258 0.65 -6.49 -8.02
C GLY A 258 0.60 -7.81 -8.79
N ALA A 259 -0.03 -8.82 -8.19
CA ALA A 259 -0.26 -10.10 -8.82
C ALA A 259 -1.01 -9.92 -10.15
N GLY A 260 -0.65 -10.74 -11.14
CA GLY A 260 -1.19 -10.61 -12.50
C GLY A 260 -0.44 -9.60 -13.37
N ASN A 261 0.76 -9.15 -12.95
CA ASN A 261 1.61 -8.18 -13.66
C ASN A 261 1.00 -6.76 -13.71
N GLN A 262 0.41 -6.31 -12.63
CA GLN A 262 0.05 -4.92 -12.42
C GLN A 262 1.29 -4.16 -11.97
N HIS A 263 1.76 -3.20 -12.75
CA HIS A 263 2.96 -2.43 -12.41
C HIS A 263 2.75 -0.94 -12.68
N ILE A 264 3.19 -0.11 -11.75
CA ILE A 264 3.38 1.33 -11.92
C ILE A 264 4.85 1.58 -11.58
N TRP A 265 5.69 1.65 -12.59
CA TRP A 265 7.10 1.93 -12.43
C TRP A 265 7.37 3.42 -12.64
N VAL A 266 8.15 4.01 -11.75
CA VAL A 266 8.46 5.44 -11.72
C VAL A 266 9.96 5.63 -11.67
N CYS A 267 10.48 6.52 -12.49
CA CYS A 267 11.90 6.89 -12.51
C CYS A 267 12.04 8.42 -12.55
N PRO A 268 12.31 9.07 -11.40
CA PRO A 268 12.43 10.52 -11.31
C PRO A 268 13.50 11.13 -12.22
N SER A 269 14.70 10.55 -12.28
CA SER A 269 15.81 11.07 -13.10
C SER A 269 15.53 11.07 -14.61
N LEU A 270 14.60 10.21 -15.07
CA LEU A 270 14.17 10.13 -16.46
C LEU A 270 12.85 10.89 -16.70
N ASP A 271 12.22 11.43 -15.65
CA ASP A 271 10.87 11.99 -15.67
C ASP A 271 9.89 11.04 -16.37
N LEU A 272 9.90 9.77 -15.95
CA LEU A 272 9.29 8.66 -16.67
C LEU A 272 8.40 7.81 -15.77
N ILE A 273 7.23 7.46 -16.30
CA ILE A 273 6.29 6.50 -15.71
C ILE A 273 6.01 5.43 -16.76
N VAL A 274 6.09 4.17 -16.35
CA VAL A 274 5.67 3.02 -17.16
C VAL A 274 4.61 2.26 -16.40
N VAL A 275 3.44 2.14 -17.01
CA VAL A 275 2.32 1.35 -16.49
C VAL A 275 2.19 0.08 -17.31
N GLN A 276 2.06 -1.04 -16.63
CA GLN A 276 1.64 -2.31 -17.20
C GLN A 276 0.38 -2.80 -16.48
N SER A 277 -0.64 -3.13 -17.24
CA SER A 277 -1.89 -3.67 -16.71
C SER A 277 -2.38 -4.78 -17.65
N PRO A 278 -2.44 -6.03 -17.22
CA PRO A 278 -3.11 -7.08 -17.98
C PRO A 278 -4.60 -6.79 -18.10
N GLY A 279 -5.20 -7.30 -19.16
CA GLY A 279 -6.64 -7.27 -19.36
C GLY A 279 -7.34 -8.45 -18.72
#